data_b053469d2f5bd11df6dc6fea90b015b5
#
_entry.id   b053469d2f5bd11df6dc6fea90b015b5
#
_cell.length_a   1.000
_cell.length_b   1.000
_cell.length_c   1.000
_cell.angle_alpha   90.00
_cell.angle_beta   90.00
_cell.angle_gamma   90.00
#
_symmetry.space_group_name_H-M   'P 1'
#
loop_
_entity.id
_entity.type
_entity.pdbx_description
1 polymer ?
#
loop_
_entity_poly.entity_id
_entity_poly.type
_entity_poly.pdbx_seq_one_letter_code
_entity_poly.pdbx_strand_id
1 'polypeptide(L)'
;MESSGVKWVRLGDYIEQFRQKCANNKAIVSGVDINKRFIPTRANLDGTDISGYYLVPPTFFACNLMHIGRDERIPIAYNDTDKDLVVTSAYYVFHIKQDKCDEILNEYLYIIFSNKEIDRLTWFYTDSSIRGNLKENRFLDIKMPLPSVAEQQKVVNAWRAFREIKEQNEAKAAPLMQLCQSYIQELKHKYPMREIGPYIQEYDERNSDNIYGLDDVRGISIEKKIIDTKANMDGVKLSPYKIFKINTFCYVTVTSRNGEKITLTLNSDSKNHIVSSSYITFSVKEQENILPEFLYLWFCRPEFDRYARFNSWGSAREAFSFEDMKRCKVPIPPIEVQQAIVNIYKCANEAKQIAEEADQLSCEVCPALLQHVIHS
;
A
#
# COMPACT_ATOMS: atom_id res chain seq x y z
N MET A 1 40.93 -16.43 19.22
CA MET A 1 39.62 -15.98 18.77
C MET A 1 39.74 -15.82 17.28
N GLU A 2 39.41 -16.83 16.53
CA GLU A 2 39.29 -16.71 15.08
C GLU A 2 38.08 -15.83 14.83
N SER A 3 38.29 -14.66 14.20
CA SER A 3 37.22 -13.84 13.71
C SER A 3 36.53 -14.65 12.61
N SER A 4 35.32 -15.09 12.86
CA SER A 4 34.40 -15.62 11.83
C SER A 4 34.06 -14.47 10.89
N GLY A 5 35.07 -14.08 10.10
CA GLY A 5 34.96 -12.92 9.26
C GLY A 5 34.30 -13.25 7.94
N VAL A 6 33.06 -12.83 7.76
CA VAL A 6 32.45 -12.79 6.45
C VAL A 6 33.39 -12.04 5.49
N LYS A 7 33.70 -12.65 4.36
CA LYS A 7 34.53 -12.05 3.30
C LYS A 7 33.81 -10.85 2.70
N TRP A 8 34.46 -9.69 2.65
CA TRP A 8 33.98 -8.53 1.92
C TRP A 8 34.57 -8.53 0.51
N VAL A 9 33.72 -8.48 -0.47
CA VAL A 9 34.10 -8.57 -1.89
C VAL A 9 33.62 -7.32 -2.66
N ARG A 10 34.31 -7.03 -3.74
CA ARG A 10 33.94 -5.93 -4.65
C ARG A 10 32.83 -6.41 -5.58
N LEU A 11 31.75 -5.63 -5.73
CA LEU A 11 30.61 -5.97 -6.59
C LEU A 11 31.03 -6.29 -8.02
N GLY A 12 31.91 -5.48 -8.63
CA GLY A 12 32.38 -5.65 -10.00
C GLY A 12 33.18 -6.93 -10.26
N ASP A 13 33.64 -7.64 -9.19
CA ASP A 13 34.29 -8.92 -9.34
C ASP A 13 33.25 -10.05 -9.57
N TYR A 14 31.98 -9.81 -9.20
CA TYR A 14 30.88 -10.79 -9.22
C TYR A 14 29.85 -10.57 -10.29
N ILE A 15 29.71 -9.35 -10.82
CA ILE A 15 28.70 -9.02 -11.84
C ILE A 15 29.35 -8.63 -13.16
N GLU A 16 28.61 -8.84 -14.23
CA GLU A 16 28.94 -8.33 -15.56
C GLU A 16 27.77 -7.66 -16.24
N GLN A 17 28.08 -6.63 -17.03
CA GLN A 17 27.06 -5.88 -17.74
C GLN A 17 26.50 -6.66 -18.92
N PHE A 18 25.19 -6.58 -19.11
CA PHE A 18 24.48 -7.17 -20.24
C PHE A 18 23.86 -6.07 -21.12
N ARG A 19 24.17 -6.09 -22.42
CA ARG A 19 23.75 -5.05 -23.37
C ARG A 19 23.05 -5.61 -24.60
N GLN A 20 22.21 -6.62 -24.43
CA GLN A 20 21.43 -7.13 -25.54
C GLN A 20 20.22 -6.23 -25.79
N LYS A 21 20.07 -5.78 -27.04
CA LYS A 21 18.91 -4.98 -27.46
C LYS A 21 17.68 -5.87 -27.65
N CYS A 22 16.51 -5.28 -27.40
CA CYS A 22 15.24 -5.97 -27.62
C CYS A 22 15.00 -6.17 -29.13
N ALA A 23 14.94 -7.43 -29.54
CA ALA A 23 14.60 -7.80 -30.93
C ALA A 23 13.08 -8.00 -31.13
N ASN A 24 12.28 -7.96 -30.07
CA ASN A 24 10.88 -8.34 -30.10
C ASN A 24 9.95 -7.20 -29.60
N ASN A 25 9.10 -6.68 -30.48
CA ASN A 25 8.13 -5.63 -30.16
C ASN A 25 7.00 -6.06 -29.21
N LYS A 26 6.98 -7.33 -28.78
CA LYS A 26 5.97 -7.87 -27.82
C LYS A 26 6.49 -7.95 -26.38
N ALA A 27 7.72 -7.52 -26.11
CA ALA A 27 8.27 -7.55 -24.77
C ALA A 27 7.60 -6.50 -23.86
N ILE A 28 7.52 -6.81 -22.58
CA ILE A 28 6.92 -5.94 -21.57
C ILE A 28 7.90 -4.82 -21.24
N VAL A 29 7.59 -3.59 -21.66
CA VAL A 29 8.40 -2.41 -21.32
C VAL A 29 8.13 -2.02 -19.87
N SER A 30 9.21 -1.99 -19.10
CA SER A 30 9.18 -1.76 -17.65
C SER A 30 10.08 -0.59 -17.26
N GLY A 31 9.75 0.05 -16.16
CA GLY A 31 10.63 0.91 -15.40
C GLY A 31 11.02 0.26 -14.07
N VAL A 32 11.93 0.87 -13.34
CA VAL A 32 12.27 0.49 -11.96
C VAL A 32 11.84 1.62 -11.02
N ASP A 33 11.07 1.28 -9.99
CA ASP A 33 10.64 2.25 -8.97
C ASP A 33 11.68 2.37 -7.83
N ILE A 34 11.44 3.33 -6.94
CA ILE A 34 12.27 3.55 -5.74
C ILE A 34 12.13 2.43 -4.69
N ASN A 35 11.09 1.58 -4.81
CA ASN A 35 10.90 0.39 -3.98
C ASN A 35 11.59 -0.84 -4.57
N LYS A 36 12.47 -0.62 -5.56
CA LYS A 36 13.34 -1.64 -6.17
C LYS A 36 12.57 -2.75 -6.90
N ARG A 37 11.45 -2.38 -7.54
CA ARG A 37 10.59 -3.30 -8.29
C ARG A 37 10.47 -2.87 -9.74
N PHE A 38 10.34 -3.85 -10.62
CA PHE A 38 9.89 -3.57 -11.98
C PHE A 38 8.42 -3.16 -11.96
N ILE A 39 8.11 -2.05 -12.60
CA ILE A 39 6.75 -1.56 -12.78
C ILE A 39 6.45 -1.38 -14.27
N PRO A 40 5.21 -1.60 -14.72
CA PRO A 40 4.82 -1.26 -16.08
C PRO A 40 5.14 0.19 -16.40
N THR A 41 5.66 0.46 -17.59
CA THR A 41 5.91 1.85 -18.00
C THR A 41 4.61 2.65 -18.04
N ARG A 42 4.68 3.90 -17.58
CA ARG A 42 3.57 4.87 -17.70
C ARG A 42 3.67 5.72 -18.96
N ALA A 43 4.75 5.55 -19.73
CA ALA A 43 4.93 6.27 -20.98
C ALA A 43 3.96 5.73 -22.04
N ASN A 44 3.41 6.63 -22.86
CA ASN A 44 2.71 6.24 -24.08
C ASN A 44 3.76 5.67 -25.06
N LEU A 45 3.61 4.40 -25.41
CA LEU A 45 4.52 3.70 -26.33
C LEU A 45 4.00 3.70 -27.78
N ASP A 46 2.87 4.31 -28.06
CA ASP A 46 2.31 4.37 -29.42
C ASP A 46 3.31 5.05 -30.37
N GLY A 47 3.76 4.30 -31.38
CA GLY A 47 4.77 4.77 -32.33
C GLY A 47 6.20 4.86 -31.80
N THR A 48 6.48 4.41 -30.57
CA THR A 48 7.82 4.42 -30.01
C THR A 48 8.63 3.22 -30.52
N ASP A 49 9.79 3.50 -31.11
CA ASP A 49 10.76 2.45 -31.47
C ASP A 49 11.48 1.96 -30.21
N ILE A 50 11.18 0.72 -29.81
CA ILE A 50 11.80 0.05 -28.67
C ILE A 50 13.02 -0.81 -29.04
N SER A 51 13.42 -0.84 -30.31
CA SER A 51 14.58 -1.62 -30.77
C SER A 51 15.91 -1.22 -30.12
N GLY A 52 15.98 0.01 -29.60
CA GLY A 52 17.11 0.51 -28.83
C GLY A 52 17.11 0.16 -27.34
N TYR A 53 16.03 -0.43 -26.84
CA TYR A 53 15.88 -0.79 -25.44
C TYR A 53 16.64 -2.05 -25.09
N TYR A 54 17.02 -2.23 -23.83
CA TYR A 54 17.76 -3.40 -23.35
C TYR A 54 16.84 -4.46 -22.79
N LEU A 55 17.17 -5.70 -23.14
CA LEU A 55 16.52 -6.90 -22.58
C LEU A 55 16.99 -7.12 -21.15
N VAL A 56 16.06 -7.53 -20.29
CA VAL A 56 16.33 -7.99 -18.93
C VAL A 56 15.75 -9.41 -18.79
N PRO A 57 16.54 -10.43 -19.08
CA PRO A 57 16.11 -11.83 -18.95
C PRO A 57 15.72 -12.19 -17.51
N PRO A 58 15.03 -13.31 -17.28
CA PRO A 58 14.86 -13.90 -15.95
C PRO A 58 16.20 -13.99 -15.21
N THR A 59 16.20 -13.72 -13.90
CA THR A 59 17.36 -13.69 -13.00
C THR A 59 18.35 -12.52 -13.19
N PHE A 60 18.08 -11.60 -14.12
CA PHE A 60 18.92 -10.42 -14.34
C PHE A 60 18.42 -9.22 -13.56
N PHE A 61 19.29 -8.23 -13.43
CA PHE A 61 19.05 -6.99 -12.72
C PHE A 61 19.04 -5.81 -13.69
N ALA A 62 18.25 -4.79 -13.35
CA ALA A 62 18.35 -3.49 -14.00
C ALA A 62 18.40 -2.38 -12.95
N CYS A 63 19.34 -1.46 -13.09
CA CYS A 63 19.40 -0.28 -12.22
C CYS A 63 19.53 1.00 -13.02
N ASN A 64 19.09 2.10 -12.45
CA ASN A 64 19.31 3.42 -13.01
C ASN A 64 20.35 4.15 -12.14
N LEU A 65 21.51 4.41 -12.74
CA LEU A 65 22.62 5.10 -12.06
C LEU A 65 22.48 6.63 -12.10
N MET A 66 21.41 7.14 -12.73
CA MET A 66 21.07 8.57 -12.74
C MET A 66 19.98 8.87 -11.71
N HIS A 67 19.88 10.09 -11.23
CA HIS A 67 18.87 10.58 -10.31
C HIS A 67 18.91 10.04 -8.87
N ILE A 68 19.96 9.34 -8.48
CA ILE A 68 20.12 8.82 -7.10
C ILE A 68 20.17 9.95 -6.09
N GLY A 69 20.78 11.10 -6.44
CA GLY A 69 20.85 12.28 -5.57
C GLY A 69 19.49 12.87 -5.24
N ARG A 70 18.54 12.80 -6.18
CA ARG A 70 17.16 13.29 -5.97
C ARG A 70 16.35 12.38 -5.04
N ASP A 71 16.46 11.07 -5.23
CA ASP A 71 15.61 10.09 -4.59
C ASP A 71 16.27 9.46 -3.33
N GLU A 72 17.56 9.78 -3.11
CA GLU A 72 18.42 9.26 -2.02
C GLU A 72 18.45 7.72 -1.96
N ARG A 73 18.09 7.08 -3.07
CA ARG A 73 17.98 5.62 -3.26
C ARG A 73 18.40 5.24 -4.66
N ILE A 74 19.05 4.10 -4.75
CA ILE A 74 19.34 3.51 -6.07
C ILE A 74 18.11 2.72 -6.57
N PRO A 75 17.50 3.12 -7.71
CA PRO A 75 16.44 2.32 -8.32
C PRO A 75 17.08 1.11 -9.01
N ILE A 76 16.98 -0.04 -8.36
CA ILE A 76 17.50 -1.32 -8.82
C ILE A 76 16.45 -2.39 -8.63
N ALA A 77 16.23 -3.25 -9.62
CA ALA A 77 15.28 -4.34 -9.55
C ALA A 77 15.87 -5.65 -10.08
N TYR A 78 15.38 -6.74 -9.57
CA TYR A 78 15.70 -8.11 -9.95
C TYR A 78 14.52 -8.70 -10.71
N ASN A 79 14.76 -9.26 -11.91
CA ASN A 79 13.73 -9.94 -12.67
C ASN A 79 13.56 -11.37 -12.14
N ASP A 80 12.64 -11.52 -11.23
CA ASP A 80 12.26 -12.78 -10.59
C ASP A 80 11.10 -13.49 -11.30
N THR A 81 10.73 -13.01 -12.50
CA THR A 81 9.70 -13.62 -13.33
C THR A 81 10.30 -14.63 -14.31
N ASP A 82 9.44 -15.39 -14.96
CA ASP A 82 9.80 -16.33 -16.05
C ASP A 82 9.82 -15.66 -17.43
N LYS A 83 9.64 -14.32 -17.49
CA LYS A 83 9.49 -13.56 -18.74
C LYS A 83 10.62 -12.56 -18.92
N ASP A 84 10.96 -12.35 -20.18
CA ASP A 84 11.83 -11.25 -20.55
C ASP A 84 11.14 -9.91 -20.33
N LEU A 85 11.81 -9.01 -19.62
CA LEU A 85 11.42 -7.61 -19.47
C LEU A 85 12.31 -6.74 -20.37
N VAL A 86 11.85 -5.52 -20.62
CA VAL A 86 12.60 -4.56 -21.44
C VAL A 86 12.64 -3.22 -20.72
N VAL A 87 13.81 -2.60 -20.68
CA VAL A 87 14.03 -1.27 -20.09
C VAL A 87 14.68 -0.34 -21.11
N THR A 88 14.55 0.97 -20.90
CA THR A 88 15.21 1.94 -21.79
C THR A 88 16.72 1.82 -21.72
N SER A 89 17.43 2.32 -22.73
CA SER A 89 18.90 2.31 -22.79
C SER A 89 19.58 3.14 -21.69
N ALA A 90 18.83 3.87 -20.88
CA ALA A 90 19.32 4.59 -19.71
C ALA A 90 19.62 3.67 -18.51
N TYR A 91 19.13 2.44 -18.54
CA TYR A 91 19.36 1.48 -17.46
C TYR A 91 20.67 0.71 -17.66
N TYR A 92 21.32 0.40 -16.56
CA TYR A 92 22.44 -0.52 -16.47
C TYR A 92 21.89 -1.92 -16.16
N VAL A 93 21.88 -2.80 -17.17
CA VAL A 93 21.44 -4.19 -17.02
C VAL A 93 22.66 -5.05 -16.73
N PHE A 94 22.55 -5.97 -15.78
CA PHE A 94 23.66 -6.86 -15.38
C PHE A 94 23.15 -8.17 -14.80
N HIS A 95 24.04 -9.14 -14.71
CA HIS A 95 23.82 -10.43 -14.07
C HIS A 95 25.08 -10.87 -13.30
N ILE A 96 24.95 -11.92 -12.50
CA ILE A 96 26.10 -12.55 -11.85
C ILE A 96 26.92 -13.28 -12.92
N LYS A 97 28.25 -13.11 -12.87
CA LYS A 97 29.17 -13.81 -13.76
C LYS A 97 29.01 -15.33 -13.63
N GLN A 98 29.13 -16.05 -14.76
CA GLN A 98 28.90 -17.49 -14.78
C GLN A 98 29.84 -18.29 -13.84
N ASP A 99 31.09 -17.85 -13.68
CA ASP A 99 32.08 -18.46 -12.78
C ASP A 99 31.84 -18.10 -11.31
N LYS A 100 30.84 -17.26 -10.99
CA LYS A 100 30.48 -16.80 -9.66
C LYS A 100 29.10 -17.27 -9.18
N CYS A 101 28.35 -17.97 -10.02
CA CYS A 101 27.00 -18.44 -9.69
C CYS A 101 26.97 -19.43 -8.51
N ASP A 102 28.08 -20.16 -8.27
CA ASP A 102 28.21 -21.08 -7.11
C ASP A 102 28.63 -20.36 -5.80
N GLU A 103 29.03 -19.08 -5.89
CA GLU A 103 29.48 -18.30 -4.72
C GLU A 103 28.41 -17.37 -4.18
N ILE A 104 27.48 -16.88 -5.04
CA ILE A 104 26.47 -15.91 -4.66
C ILE A 104 25.11 -16.20 -5.29
N LEU A 105 24.05 -16.12 -4.47
CA LEU A 105 22.68 -16.28 -4.94
C LEU A 105 22.11 -14.93 -5.47
N ASN A 106 21.34 -14.98 -6.56
CA ASN A 106 20.71 -13.78 -7.14
C ASN A 106 19.82 -13.05 -6.13
N GLU A 107 18.99 -13.78 -5.41
CA GLU A 107 18.09 -13.19 -4.42
C GLU A 107 18.86 -12.62 -3.22
N TYR A 108 19.98 -13.24 -2.83
CA TYR A 108 20.83 -12.68 -1.79
C TYR A 108 21.42 -11.33 -2.23
N LEU A 109 21.91 -11.25 -3.48
CA LEU A 109 22.38 -9.99 -4.05
C LEU A 109 21.26 -8.93 -4.09
N TYR A 110 20.04 -9.32 -4.45
CA TYR A 110 18.88 -8.42 -4.41
C TYR A 110 18.55 -7.93 -3.00
N ILE A 111 18.62 -8.80 -1.99
CA ILE A 111 18.39 -8.44 -0.58
C ILE A 111 19.47 -7.45 -0.09
N ILE A 112 20.73 -7.63 -0.49
CA ILE A 112 21.79 -6.65 -0.22
C ILE A 112 21.41 -5.29 -0.81
N PHE A 113 21.01 -5.22 -2.07
CA PHE A 113 20.62 -3.98 -2.70
C PHE A 113 19.36 -3.35 -2.08
N SER A 114 18.51 -4.14 -1.45
CA SER A 114 17.30 -3.67 -0.76
C SER A 114 17.61 -3.03 0.61
N ASN A 115 18.83 -3.14 1.11
CA ASN A 115 19.24 -2.57 2.38
C ASN A 115 19.41 -1.04 2.28
N LYS A 116 18.91 -0.30 3.27
CA LYS A 116 19.03 1.16 3.37
C LYS A 116 20.49 1.64 3.41
N GLU A 117 21.42 0.82 3.93
CA GLU A 117 22.85 1.17 3.92
C GLU A 117 23.43 1.22 2.51
N ILE A 118 22.97 0.39 1.59
CA ILE A 118 23.36 0.47 0.18
C ILE A 118 22.79 1.74 -0.46
N ASP A 119 21.57 2.12 -0.13
CA ASP A 119 21.01 3.40 -0.60
C ASP A 119 21.83 4.57 -0.12
N ARG A 120 22.16 4.62 1.17
CA ARG A 120 23.01 5.65 1.78
C ARG A 120 24.41 5.69 1.14
N LEU A 121 25.01 4.53 0.90
CA LEU A 121 26.33 4.42 0.31
C LEU A 121 26.34 4.85 -1.16
N THR A 122 25.36 4.42 -1.95
CA THR A 122 25.22 4.82 -3.36
C THR A 122 24.95 6.32 -3.49
N TRP A 123 24.10 6.89 -2.63
CA TRP A 123 23.90 8.33 -2.56
C TRP A 123 25.18 9.10 -2.23
N PHE A 124 25.93 8.66 -1.23
CA PHE A 124 27.23 9.27 -0.86
C PHE A 124 28.24 9.26 -2.03
N TYR A 125 28.19 8.25 -2.89
CA TYR A 125 29.09 8.14 -4.05
C TYR A 125 28.62 8.87 -5.29
N THR A 126 27.47 9.54 -5.26
CA THR A 126 27.00 10.36 -6.39
C THR A 126 27.94 11.55 -6.65
N ASP A 127 27.88 12.07 -7.87
CA ASP A 127 28.50 13.34 -8.17
C ASP A 127 27.71 14.51 -7.54
N SER A 128 28.32 15.69 -7.47
CA SER A 128 27.69 16.90 -6.92
C SER A 128 26.70 17.57 -7.90
N SER A 129 26.28 16.88 -8.97
CA SER A 129 25.29 17.42 -9.90
C SER A 129 23.90 17.42 -9.26
N ILE A 130 23.01 18.31 -9.74
CA ILE A 130 21.61 18.41 -9.27
C ILE A 130 20.86 17.06 -9.37
N ARG A 131 21.24 16.21 -10.31
CA ARG A 131 20.64 14.89 -10.51
C ARG A 131 21.27 13.80 -9.64
N GLY A 132 22.52 14.00 -9.18
CA GLY A 132 23.27 13.02 -8.41
C GLY A 132 23.46 11.69 -9.16
N ASN A 133 24.36 11.70 -10.15
CA ASN A 133 24.64 10.48 -10.92
C ASN A 133 25.72 9.67 -10.21
N LEU A 134 25.52 8.35 -10.15
CA LEU A 134 26.52 7.40 -9.70
C LEU A 134 27.33 6.90 -10.90
N LYS A 135 28.64 7.12 -10.90
CA LYS A 135 29.51 6.60 -11.95
C LYS A 135 29.60 5.08 -11.87
N GLU A 136 29.61 4.42 -13.03
CA GLU A 136 29.67 2.95 -13.14
C GLU A 136 30.84 2.36 -12.34
N ASN A 137 32.04 2.96 -12.43
CA ASN A 137 33.19 2.47 -11.68
C ASN A 137 32.96 2.51 -10.15
N ARG A 138 32.28 3.54 -9.64
CA ARG A 138 31.95 3.63 -8.21
C ARG A 138 30.87 2.63 -7.82
N PHE A 139 29.91 2.35 -8.71
CA PHE A 139 28.95 1.28 -8.51
C PHE A 139 29.63 -0.08 -8.41
N LEU A 140 30.54 -0.37 -9.32
CA LEU A 140 31.31 -1.62 -9.33
C LEU A 140 32.31 -1.73 -8.16
N ASP A 141 32.73 -0.61 -7.57
CA ASP A 141 33.64 -0.59 -6.41
C ASP A 141 32.92 -0.80 -5.06
N ILE A 142 31.58 -0.88 -5.05
CA ILE A 142 30.81 -1.16 -3.83
C ILE A 142 31.30 -2.48 -3.24
N LYS A 143 31.61 -2.46 -1.94
CA LYS A 143 31.94 -3.67 -1.19
C LYS A 143 30.67 -4.25 -0.60
N MET A 144 30.51 -5.56 -0.74
CA MET A 144 29.38 -6.30 -0.18
C MET A 144 29.87 -7.50 0.65
N PRO A 145 29.13 -7.89 1.71
CA PRO A 145 29.46 -9.08 2.47
C PRO A 145 29.10 -10.34 1.68
N LEU A 146 30.00 -11.32 1.69
CA LEU A 146 29.81 -12.62 1.03
C LEU A 146 30.00 -13.75 2.05
N PRO A 147 28.95 -14.13 2.79
CA PRO A 147 28.96 -15.31 3.62
C PRO A 147 28.90 -16.61 2.78
N SER A 148 29.00 -17.76 3.42
CA SER A 148 28.79 -19.04 2.73
C SER A 148 27.41 -19.11 2.08
N VAL A 149 27.28 -19.87 0.99
CA VAL A 149 25.98 -20.05 0.31
C VAL A 149 24.90 -20.60 1.27
N ALA A 150 25.30 -21.43 2.24
CA ALA A 150 24.38 -21.93 3.26
C ALA A 150 23.80 -20.81 4.13
N GLU A 151 24.62 -19.82 4.50
CA GLU A 151 24.15 -18.65 5.26
C GLU A 151 23.33 -17.69 4.37
N GLN A 152 23.74 -17.48 3.12
CA GLN A 152 22.93 -16.72 2.16
C GLN A 152 21.54 -17.35 2.01
N GLN A 153 21.46 -18.68 1.93
CA GLN A 153 20.20 -19.41 1.76
C GLN A 153 19.23 -19.18 2.94
N LYS A 154 19.73 -19.01 4.18
CA LYS A 154 18.86 -18.69 5.33
C LYS A 154 18.14 -17.35 5.14
N VAL A 155 18.86 -16.32 4.69
CA VAL A 155 18.28 -14.99 4.42
C VAL A 155 17.31 -15.05 3.26
N VAL A 156 17.68 -15.75 2.18
CA VAL A 156 16.83 -15.93 1.00
C VAL A 156 15.54 -16.70 1.35
N ASN A 157 15.62 -17.74 2.17
CA ASN A 157 14.44 -18.50 2.58
C ASN A 157 13.46 -17.64 3.38
N ALA A 158 13.94 -16.80 4.28
CA ALA A 158 13.09 -15.87 5.02
C ALA A 158 12.41 -14.86 4.06
N TRP A 159 13.17 -14.28 3.15
CA TRP A 159 12.64 -13.35 2.15
C TRP A 159 11.59 -14.01 1.25
N ARG A 160 11.86 -15.23 0.75
CA ARG A 160 10.89 -15.99 -0.07
C ARG A 160 9.61 -16.30 0.69
N ALA A 161 9.72 -16.67 1.97
CA ALA A 161 8.54 -16.95 2.81
C ALA A 161 7.62 -15.72 2.96
N PHE A 162 8.18 -14.55 3.28
CA PHE A 162 7.39 -13.31 3.35
C PHE A 162 6.75 -12.95 2.01
N ARG A 163 7.50 -13.11 0.94
CA ARG A 163 7.02 -12.86 -0.41
C ARG A 163 5.86 -13.79 -0.80
N GLU A 164 5.99 -15.08 -0.53
CA GLU A 164 4.93 -16.06 -0.79
C GLU A 164 3.66 -15.75 0.00
N ILE A 165 3.79 -15.42 1.29
CA ILE A 165 2.66 -14.98 2.12
C ILE A 165 1.96 -13.77 1.50
N LYS A 166 2.74 -12.77 1.08
CA LYS A 166 2.21 -11.57 0.43
C LYS A 166 1.45 -11.91 -0.86
N GLU A 167 2.08 -12.62 -1.79
CA GLU A 167 1.51 -12.95 -3.11
C GLU A 167 0.24 -13.79 -2.97
N GLN A 168 0.22 -14.79 -2.10
CA GLN A 168 -0.95 -15.62 -1.84
C GLN A 168 -2.13 -14.82 -1.29
N ASN A 169 -1.87 -13.86 -0.41
CA ASN A 169 -2.92 -13.06 0.19
C ASN A 169 -3.40 -11.94 -0.74
N GLU A 170 -2.53 -11.30 -1.51
CA GLU A 170 -2.93 -10.37 -2.58
C GLU A 170 -3.82 -11.07 -3.62
N ALA A 171 -3.45 -12.28 -4.03
CA ALA A 171 -4.24 -13.09 -4.96
C ALA A 171 -5.64 -13.46 -4.44
N LYS A 172 -5.83 -13.54 -3.11
CA LYS A 172 -7.14 -13.80 -2.47
C LYS A 172 -7.95 -12.52 -2.27
N ALA A 173 -7.30 -11.41 -1.90
CA ALA A 173 -7.98 -10.18 -1.50
C ALA A 173 -8.82 -9.57 -2.63
N ALA A 174 -8.27 -9.45 -3.83
CA ALA A 174 -8.94 -8.81 -4.96
C ALA A 174 -10.20 -9.56 -5.44
N PRO A 175 -10.18 -10.88 -5.67
CA PRO A 175 -11.38 -11.65 -6.03
C PRO A 175 -12.47 -11.62 -4.95
N LEU A 176 -12.09 -11.71 -3.66
CA LEU A 176 -13.06 -11.64 -2.56
C LEU A 176 -13.73 -10.25 -2.50
N MET A 177 -12.97 -9.18 -2.69
CA MET A 177 -13.54 -7.83 -2.74
C MET A 177 -14.48 -7.66 -3.93
N GLN A 178 -14.12 -8.18 -5.10
CA GLN A 178 -14.97 -8.16 -6.30
C GLN A 178 -16.26 -8.97 -6.08
N LEU A 179 -16.16 -10.14 -5.45
CA LEU A 179 -17.30 -10.97 -5.09
C LEU A 179 -18.26 -10.23 -4.15
N CYS A 180 -17.71 -9.60 -3.10
CA CYS A 180 -18.48 -8.79 -2.15
C CYS A 180 -19.23 -7.66 -2.86
N GLN A 181 -18.58 -6.91 -3.75
CA GLN A 181 -19.18 -5.83 -4.52
C GLN A 181 -20.29 -6.34 -5.45
N SER A 182 -20.09 -7.49 -6.09
CA SER A 182 -21.08 -8.09 -6.97
C SER A 182 -22.34 -8.49 -6.20
N TYR A 183 -22.19 -9.13 -5.04
CA TYR A 183 -23.33 -9.46 -4.18
C TYR A 183 -24.10 -8.22 -3.74
N ILE A 184 -23.42 -7.19 -3.27
CA ILE A 184 -24.06 -5.93 -2.87
C ILE A 184 -24.83 -5.30 -4.04
N GLN A 185 -24.32 -5.38 -5.27
CA GLN A 185 -25.03 -4.90 -6.45
C GLN A 185 -26.27 -5.68 -6.77
N GLU A 186 -26.26 -7.00 -6.61
CA GLU A 186 -27.41 -7.86 -6.84
C GLU A 186 -28.56 -7.63 -5.84
N LEU A 187 -28.24 -7.22 -4.60
CA LEU A 187 -29.26 -7.02 -3.57
C LEU A 187 -30.36 -6.04 -3.97
N LYS A 188 -30.02 -4.98 -4.70
CA LYS A 188 -31.01 -3.98 -5.19
C LYS A 188 -32.07 -4.57 -6.13
N HIS A 189 -31.78 -5.72 -6.76
CA HIS A 189 -32.70 -6.42 -7.66
C HIS A 189 -33.48 -7.52 -6.94
N LYS A 190 -32.95 -8.03 -5.81
CA LYS A 190 -33.55 -9.12 -5.04
C LYS A 190 -34.42 -8.65 -3.88
N TYR A 191 -34.13 -7.48 -3.33
CA TYR A 191 -34.81 -6.95 -2.13
C TYR A 191 -35.34 -5.55 -2.34
N PRO A 192 -36.48 -5.19 -1.71
CA PRO A 192 -37.05 -3.85 -1.84
C PRO A 192 -36.12 -2.81 -1.20
N MET A 193 -35.95 -1.70 -1.90
CA MET A 193 -35.20 -0.55 -1.41
C MET A 193 -36.02 0.23 -0.37
N ARG A 194 -35.49 0.39 0.85
CA ARG A 194 -36.16 1.07 1.98
C ARG A 194 -35.32 2.25 2.45
N GLU A 195 -35.97 3.34 2.86
CA GLU A 195 -35.29 4.45 3.50
C GLU A 195 -34.65 4.00 4.82
N ILE A 196 -33.42 4.46 5.09
CA ILE A 196 -32.68 4.02 6.29
C ILE A 196 -33.06 4.79 7.57
N GLY A 197 -33.83 5.88 7.43
CA GLY A 197 -34.26 6.72 8.57
C GLY A 197 -34.84 5.95 9.76
N PRO A 198 -35.74 4.98 9.56
CA PRO A 198 -36.25 4.16 10.67
C PRO A 198 -35.20 3.37 11.42
N TYR A 199 -34.08 3.03 10.76
CA TYR A 199 -33.04 2.14 11.31
C TYR A 199 -31.82 2.86 11.89
N ILE A 200 -31.72 4.18 11.72
CA ILE A 200 -30.58 4.96 12.22
C ILE A 200 -31.03 6.06 13.17
N GLN A 201 -30.14 6.45 14.06
CA GLN A 201 -30.34 7.58 14.97
C GLN A 201 -29.07 8.41 15.14
N GLU A 202 -29.21 9.73 15.08
CA GLU A 202 -28.14 10.66 15.45
C GLU A 202 -27.94 10.67 16.95
N TYR A 203 -26.71 10.88 17.40
CA TYR A 203 -26.37 11.20 18.79
C TYR A 203 -25.30 12.30 18.84
N ASP A 204 -25.31 13.10 19.90
CA ASP A 204 -24.38 14.21 20.11
C ASP A 204 -23.74 14.14 21.52
N GLU A 205 -23.17 12.99 21.85
CA GLU A 205 -22.44 12.82 23.09
C GLU A 205 -21.05 13.43 22.96
N ARG A 206 -20.69 14.27 23.94
CA ARG A 206 -19.46 15.06 23.89
C ARG A 206 -18.48 14.64 24.98
N ASN A 207 -17.20 14.91 24.74
CA ASN A 207 -16.11 14.69 25.70
C ASN A 207 -16.13 15.74 26.84
N SER A 208 -17.29 16.06 27.39
CA SER A 208 -17.48 17.13 28.40
C SER A 208 -16.61 16.91 29.64
N ASP A 209 -16.42 15.66 30.03
CA ASP A 209 -15.64 15.26 31.20
C ASP A 209 -14.14 15.10 30.90
N ASN A 210 -13.70 15.40 29.67
CA ASN A 210 -12.32 15.27 29.19
C ASN A 210 -11.69 13.89 29.46
N ILE A 211 -12.48 12.83 29.31
CA ILE A 211 -12.01 11.43 29.48
C ILE A 211 -11.05 11.05 28.34
N TYR A 212 -11.29 11.58 27.12
CA TYR A 212 -10.47 11.32 25.94
C TYR A 212 -9.47 12.44 25.71
N GLY A 213 -8.21 12.06 25.40
CA GLY A 213 -7.08 12.97 25.17
C GLY A 213 -6.78 13.21 23.70
N LEU A 214 -5.63 13.84 23.43
CA LEU A 214 -5.15 14.11 22.07
C LEU A 214 -4.93 12.84 21.26
N ASP A 215 -4.47 11.77 21.90
CA ASP A 215 -4.22 10.47 21.26
C ASP A 215 -5.50 9.75 20.81
N ASP A 216 -6.67 10.23 21.23
CA ASP A 216 -7.97 9.70 20.82
C ASP A 216 -8.62 10.51 19.71
N VAL A 217 -8.04 11.67 19.35
CA VAL A 217 -8.57 12.52 18.29
C VAL A 217 -8.33 11.86 16.93
N ARG A 218 -9.40 11.70 16.15
CA ARG A 218 -9.33 11.13 14.81
C ARG A 218 -9.96 12.04 13.77
N GLY A 219 -9.46 11.89 12.55
CA GLY A 219 -10.07 12.40 11.33
C GLY A 219 -10.65 11.26 10.51
N ILE A 220 -11.34 11.60 9.42
CA ILE A 220 -11.83 10.64 8.44
C ILE A 220 -11.29 11.00 7.07
N SER A 221 -10.75 10.02 6.36
CA SER A 221 -10.27 10.21 4.99
C SER A 221 -11.41 10.12 3.95
N ILE A 222 -11.14 10.60 2.75
CA ILE A 222 -12.05 10.44 1.60
C ILE A 222 -12.17 8.97 1.14
N GLU A 223 -11.24 8.12 1.55
CA GLU A 223 -11.29 6.66 1.39
C GLU A 223 -12.14 5.98 2.47
N LYS A 224 -12.90 6.77 3.25
CA LYS A 224 -13.80 6.30 4.30
C LYS A 224 -13.10 5.52 5.43
N LYS A 225 -11.86 5.90 5.76
CA LYS A 225 -11.07 5.30 6.85
C LYS A 225 -10.86 6.28 7.98
N ILE A 226 -10.76 5.75 9.20
CA ILE A 226 -10.28 6.50 10.36
C ILE A 226 -8.79 6.78 10.14
N ILE A 227 -8.38 8.02 10.37
CA ILE A 227 -6.98 8.48 10.25
C ILE A 227 -6.64 9.37 11.46
N ASP A 228 -5.37 9.53 11.72
CA ASP A 228 -4.92 10.55 12.67
C ASP A 228 -5.32 11.95 12.20
N THR A 229 -5.63 12.82 13.14
CA THR A 229 -6.03 14.19 12.78
C THR A 229 -4.88 14.92 12.09
N LYS A 230 -5.20 15.64 11.00
CA LYS A 230 -4.25 16.52 10.31
C LYS A 230 -4.32 17.96 10.80
N ALA A 231 -5.24 18.26 11.73
CA ALA A 231 -5.41 19.60 12.28
C ALA A 231 -4.31 19.89 13.29
N ASN A 232 -3.87 21.16 13.34
CA ASN A 232 -3.05 21.60 14.46
C ASN A 232 -3.91 21.58 15.73
N MET A 233 -3.48 20.81 16.72
CA MET A 233 -4.20 20.60 17.98
C MET A 233 -3.66 21.46 19.13
N ASP A 234 -2.66 22.32 18.88
CA ASP A 234 -2.09 23.18 19.93
C ASP A 234 -3.14 24.12 20.52
N GLY A 235 -3.35 24.02 21.83
CA GLY A 235 -4.30 24.85 22.55
C GLY A 235 -5.79 24.56 22.28
N VAL A 236 -6.11 23.51 21.54
CA VAL A 236 -7.50 23.13 21.23
C VAL A 236 -8.16 22.47 22.45
N LYS A 237 -9.35 22.98 22.83
CA LYS A 237 -10.17 22.34 23.84
C LYS A 237 -10.88 21.13 23.29
N LEU A 238 -10.75 19.98 23.97
CA LEU A 238 -11.33 18.70 23.55
C LEU A 238 -12.75 18.45 24.11
N SER A 239 -13.19 19.23 25.09
CA SER A 239 -14.53 19.08 25.68
C SER A 239 -15.70 19.23 24.68
N PRO A 240 -15.61 20.03 23.59
CA PRO A 240 -16.68 20.10 22.60
C PRO A 240 -16.65 18.96 21.57
N TYR A 241 -15.61 18.15 21.55
CA TYR A 241 -15.48 17.05 20.59
C TYR A 241 -16.53 15.98 20.86
N LYS A 242 -17.04 15.37 19.79
CA LYS A 242 -18.03 14.30 19.87
C LYS A 242 -17.35 12.97 20.10
N ILE A 243 -17.94 12.12 20.93
CA ILE A 243 -17.47 10.76 21.17
C ILE A 243 -17.91 9.89 19.98
N PHE A 244 -16.97 9.32 19.28
CA PHE A 244 -17.17 8.40 18.16
C PHE A 244 -17.07 6.97 18.69
N LYS A 245 -18.23 6.40 19.04
CA LYS A 245 -18.32 5.08 19.71
C LYS A 245 -18.02 3.92 18.77
N ILE A 246 -17.62 2.81 19.36
CA ILE A 246 -17.49 1.52 18.64
C ILE A 246 -18.83 1.18 17.98
N ASN A 247 -18.78 0.60 16.78
CA ASN A 247 -19.93 0.20 15.96
C ASN A 247 -20.89 1.35 15.62
N THR A 248 -20.41 2.59 15.60
CA THR A 248 -21.18 3.75 15.15
C THR A 248 -20.53 4.43 13.96
N PHE A 249 -21.28 5.29 13.30
CA PHE A 249 -20.85 6.03 12.13
C PHE A 249 -20.49 7.46 12.46
N CYS A 250 -19.61 8.01 11.66
CA CYS A 250 -19.26 9.40 11.70
C CYS A 250 -19.04 9.93 10.28
N TYR A 251 -19.56 11.13 9.96
CA TYR A 251 -19.31 11.75 8.65
C TYR A 251 -19.23 13.27 8.72
N VAL A 252 -18.60 13.88 7.72
CA VAL A 252 -18.53 15.33 7.52
C VAL A 252 -19.68 15.76 6.63
N THR A 253 -20.49 16.71 7.09
CA THR A 253 -21.63 17.21 6.32
C THR A 253 -21.22 17.96 5.06
N VAL A 254 -20.14 18.74 5.11
CA VAL A 254 -19.68 19.58 3.99
C VAL A 254 -19.05 18.69 2.91
N THR A 255 -19.72 18.57 1.76
CA THR A 255 -19.31 17.75 0.63
C THR A 255 -18.49 18.52 -0.43
N SER A 256 -18.70 19.81 -0.56
CA SER A 256 -18.11 20.66 -1.60
C SER A 256 -16.55 20.70 -1.61
N ARG A 257 -15.90 20.32 -0.51
CA ARG A 257 -14.44 20.30 -0.41
C ARG A 257 -13.79 18.99 -0.82
N ASN A 258 -14.57 17.92 -0.95
CA ASN A 258 -14.07 16.55 -1.10
C ASN A 258 -14.33 16.01 -2.53
N GLY A 259 -14.62 16.87 -3.51
CA GLY A 259 -14.99 16.49 -4.85
C GLY A 259 -16.31 15.70 -4.87
N GLU A 260 -16.27 14.50 -5.43
CA GLU A 260 -17.47 13.64 -5.56
C GLU A 260 -17.69 12.69 -4.39
N LYS A 261 -16.78 12.66 -3.40
CA LYS A 261 -16.83 11.68 -2.29
C LYS A 261 -17.30 12.31 -0.99
N ILE A 262 -18.18 11.61 -0.27
CA ILE A 262 -18.51 11.96 1.10
C ILE A 262 -17.52 11.30 2.07
N THR A 263 -17.04 12.08 3.03
CA THR A 263 -16.17 11.59 4.10
C THR A 263 -17.02 10.96 5.21
N LEU A 264 -17.14 9.64 5.21
CA LEU A 264 -17.95 8.85 6.16
C LEU A 264 -17.18 7.59 6.54
N THR A 265 -17.28 7.14 7.79
CA THR A 265 -16.73 5.85 8.22
C THR A 265 -17.55 5.22 9.35
N LEU A 266 -17.35 3.92 9.55
CA LEU A 266 -17.77 3.14 10.70
C LEU A 266 -16.57 3.00 11.64
N ASN A 267 -16.78 3.20 12.96
CA ASN A 267 -15.77 2.83 13.95
C ASN A 267 -15.79 1.31 14.17
N SER A 268 -14.90 0.63 13.49
CA SER A 268 -14.65 -0.81 13.64
C SER A 268 -13.49 -1.14 14.58
N ASP A 269 -12.90 -0.11 15.22
CA ASP A 269 -11.80 -0.28 16.16
C ASP A 269 -12.29 -0.87 17.49
N SER A 270 -11.37 -1.30 18.32
CA SER A 270 -11.66 -1.86 19.66
C SER A 270 -11.92 -0.81 20.73
N LYS A 271 -11.81 0.50 20.39
CA LYS A 271 -11.99 1.61 21.32
C LYS A 271 -12.81 2.77 20.72
N ASN A 272 -13.35 3.58 21.61
CA ASN A 272 -13.97 4.84 21.23
C ASN A 272 -12.89 5.86 20.85
N HIS A 273 -13.25 6.78 19.97
CA HIS A 273 -12.44 7.93 19.57
C HIS A 273 -13.22 9.23 19.81
N ILE A 274 -12.57 10.36 19.59
CA ILE A 274 -13.25 11.66 19.53
C ILE A 274 -12.99 12.33 18.19
N VAL A 275 -14.01 13.02 17.69
CA VAL A 275 -13.99 13.77 16.43
C VAL A 275 -14.46 15.19 16.63
N SER A 276 -14.08 16.11 15.77
CA SER A 276 -14.50 17.50 15.84
C SER A 276 -16.03 17.63 15.89
N SER A 277 -16.52 18.65 16.57
CA SER A 277 -17.96 18.97 16.67
C SER A 277 -18.66 19.21 15.32
N SER A 278 -17.89 19.43 14.24
CA SER A 278 -18.41 19.57 12.88
C SER A 278 -18.87 18.26 12.24
N TYR A 279 -18.54 17.12 12.83
CA TYR A 279 -18.98 15.81 12.34
C TYR A 279 -20.38 15.48 12.86
N ILE A 280 -21.14 14.72 12.08
CA ILE A 280 -22.34 14.05 12.57
C ILE A 280 -21.97 12.63 12.97
N THR A 281 -22.44 12.21 14.15
CA THR A 281 -22.30 10.86 14.66
C THR A 281 -23.68 10.20 14.75
N PHE A 282 -23.79 8.96 14.27
CA PHE A 282 -25.03 8.21 14.29
C PHE A 282 -24.80 6.71 14.48
N SER A 283 -25.83 6.03 14.95
CA SER A 283 -25.79 4.57 15.16
C SER A 283 -26.97 3.89 14.48
N VAL A 284 -26.83 2.59 14.28
CA VAL A 284 -27.97 1.71 13.95
C VAL A 284 -28.76 1.46 15.22
N LYS A 285 -30.11 1.59 15.16
CA LYS A 285 -31.02 1.41 16.31
C LYS A 285 -31.15 -0.06 16.70
N GLU A 286 -31.43 -0.92 15.73
CA GLU A 286 -31.72 -2.33 15.89
C GLU A 286 -30.82 -3.15 15.01
N GLN A 287 -29.72 -3.65 15.58
CA GLN A 287 -28.72 -4.44 14.81
C GLN A 287 -29.26 -5.80 14.37
N GLU A 288 -30.38 -6.22 14.92
CA GLU A 288 -31.11 -7.43 14.51
C GLU A 288 -31.71 -7.29 13.10
N ASN A 289 -31.98 -6.07 12.66
CA ASN A 289 -32.53 -5.76 11.34
C ASN A 289 -31.47 -5.40 10.30
N ILE A 290 -30.45 -4.66 10.73
CA ILE A 290 -29.38 -4.21 9.84
C ILE A 290 -28.04 -4.13 10.59
N LEU A 291 -27.03 -4.79 10.05
CA LEU A 291 -25.67 -4.75 10.58
C LEU A 291 -24.98 -3.43 10.24
N PRO A 292 -24.30 -2.78 11.19
CA PRO A 292 -23.52 -1.58 10.92
C PRO A 292 -22.49 -1.80 9.80
N GLU A 293 -21.77 -2.93 9.79
CA GLU A 293 -20.77 -3.25 8.78
C GLU A 293 -21.40 -3.44 7.39
N PHE A 294 -22.60 -4.02 7.31
CA PHE A 294 -23.33 -4.14 6.05
C PHE A 294 -23.73 -2.76 5.50
N LEU A 295 -24.24 -1.89 6.37
CA LEU A 295 -24.59 -0.52 6.00
C LEU A 295 -23.35 0.28 5.57
N TYR A 296 -22.22 0.08 6.26
CA TYR A 296 -20.93 0.68 5.85
C TYR A 296 -20.51 0.26 4.44
N LEU A 297 -20.62 -1.03 4.10
CA LEU A 297 -20.33 -1.52 2.76
C LEU A 297 -21.21 -0.87 1.69
N TRP A 298 -22.48 -0.64 2.03
CA TRP A 298 -23.38 0.10 1.14
C TRP A 298 -22.93 1.55 0.94
N PHE A 299 -22.47 2.23 1.98
CA PHE A 299 -21.95 3.57 1.93
C PHE A 299 -20.58 3.69 1.24
N CYS A 300 -19.82 2.62 1.15
CA CYS A 300 -18.54 2.61 0.42
C CYS A 300 -18.69 2.64 -1.10
N ARG A 301 -19.89 2.48 -1.63
CA ARG A 301 -20.15 2.44 -3.07
C ARG A 301 -20.10 3.83 -3.71
N PRO A 302 -19.58 3.94 -4.94
CA PRO A 302 -19.59 5.20 -5.69
C PRO A 302 -21.00 5.79 -5.89
N GLU A 303 -22.03 4.94 -5.97
CA GLU A 303 -23.42 5.37 -6.09
C GLU A 303 -23.89 6.14 -4.87
N PHE A 304 -23.45 5.77 -3.67
CA PHE A 304 -23.76 6.51 -2.46
C PHE A 304 -23.04 7.87 -2.43
N ASP A 305 -21.80 7.93 -2.89
CA ASP A 305 -21.08 9.20 -3.03
C ASP A 305 -21.84 10.16 -3.96
N ARG A 306 -22.28 9.67 -5.12
CA ARG A 306 -23.10 10.47 -6.07
C ARG A 306 -24.43 10.88 -5.45
N TYR A 307 -25.10 9.98 -4.71
CA TYR A 307 -26.34 10.29 -4.00
C TYR A 307 -26.13 11.40 -2.97
N ALA A 308 -25.12 11.30 -2.13
CA ALA A 308 -24.79 12.30 -1.12
C ALA A 308 -24.45 13.64 -1.76
N ARG A 309 -23.68 13.64 -2.85
CA ARG A 309 -23.33 14.85 -3.58
C ARG A 309 -24.56 15.52 -4.22
N PHE A 310 -25.45 14.75 -4.83
CA PHE A 310 -26.67 15.23 -5.45
C PHE A 310 -27.65 15.83 -4.42
N ASN A 311 -27.71 15.27 -3.23
CA ASN A 311 -28.59 15.74 -2.15
C ASN A 311 -27.86 16.66 -1.16
N SER A 312 -26.81 17.35 -1.59
CA SER A 312 -26.10 18.36 -0.79
C SER A 312 -26.56 19.75 -1.22
N TRP A 313 -26.91 20.60 -0.27
CA TRP A 313 -27.51 21.91 -0.48
C TRP A 313 -26.71 23.01 0.22
N GLY A 314 -26.74 24.22 -0.33
CA GLY A 314 -26.10 25.41 0.24
C GLY A 314 -25.44 26.29 -0.82
N SER A 315 -25.42 27.60 -0.62
CA SER A 315 -24.89 28.56 -1.60
C SER A 315 -23.36 28.70 -1.58
N ALA A 316 -22.74 28.61 -0.41
CA ALA A 316 -21.29 28.76 -0.24
C ALA A 316 -20.59 27.45 0.16
N ARG A 317 -21.28 26.60 0.89
CA ARG A 317 -20.82 25.27 1.30
C ARG A 317 -21.98 24.32 1.22
N GLU A 318 -21.91 23.42 0.25
CA GLU A 318 -22.91 22.38 0.11
C GLU A 318 -22.75 21.35 1.21
N ALA A 319 -23.83 21.06 1.91
CA ALA A 319 -23.86 20.13 3.03
C ALA A 319 -24.91 19.04 2.79
N PHE A 320 -24.53 17.82 3.10
CA PHE A 320 -25.39 16.65 3.14
C PHE A 320 -25.91 16.48 4.57
N SER A 321 -27.19 16.79 4.80
CA SER A 321 -27.80 16.77 6.12
C SER A 321 -28.10 15.36 6.61
N PHE A 322 -28.32 15.19 7.93
CA PHE A 322 -28.75 13.90 8.48
C PHE A 322 -30.18 13.53 8.02
N GLU A 323 -31.03 14.53 7.76
CA GLU A 323 -32.35 14.29 7.17
C GLU A 323 -32.26 13.73 5.75
N ASP A 324 -31.31 14.20 4.94
CA ASP A 324 -31.06 13.63 3.60
C ASP A 324 -30.43 12.24 3.70
N MET A 325 -29.60 11.99 4.72
CA MET A 325 -29.09 10.65 5.03
C MET A 325 -30.24 9.68 5.33
N LYS A 326 -31.23 10.07 6.13
CA LYS A 326 -32.39 9.23 6.46
C LYS A 326 -33.22 8.81 5.24
N ARG A 327 -33.24 9.63 4.19
CA ARG A 327 -33.94 9.36 2.93
C ARG A 327 -33.16 8.42 2.00
N CYS A 328 -31.89 8.14 2.30
CA CYS A 328 -31.11 7.20 1.52
C CYS A 328 -31.79 5.83 1.52
N LYS A 329 -31.94 5.25 0.33
CA LYS A 329 -32.57 3.94 0.18
C LYS A 329 -31.52 2.84 0.08
N VAL A 330 -31.70 1.80 0.89
CA VAL A 330 -30.84 0.62 0.91
C VAL A 330 -31.70 -0.65 0.85
N PRO A 331 -31.21 -1.74 0.26
CA PRO A 331 -31.86 -3.03 0.36
C PRO A 331 -31.59 -3.60 1.76
N ILE A 332 -32.61 -4.18 2.37
CA ILE A 332 -32.48 -4.82 3.70
C ILE A 332 -32.78 -6.30 3.54
N PRO A 333 -31.76 -7.11 3.20
CA PRO A 333 -31.90 -8.56 3.14
C PRO A 333 -31.97 -9.16 4.55
N PRO A 334 -32.34 -10.45 4.70
CA PRO A 334 -32.25 -11.16 5.96
C PRO A 334 -30.85 -11.04 6.57
N ILE A 335 -30.77 -11.07 7.91
CA ILE A 335 -29.53 -10.81 8.66
C ILE A 335 -28.42 -11.80 8.30
N GLU A 336 -28.78 -13.04 7.99
CA GLU A 336 -27.82 -14.07 7.57
C GLU A 336 -27.15 -13.73 6.24
N VAL A 337 -27.88 -13.11 5.31
CA VAL A 337 -27.36 -12.66 4.03
C VAL A 337 -26.41 -11.46 4.24
N GLN A 338 -26.80 -10.52 5.11
CA GLN A 338 -25.93 -9.40 5.48
C GLN A 338 -24.63 -9.90 6.09
N GLN A 339 -24.72 -10.84 7.05
CA GLN A 339 -23.56 -11.43 7.73
C GLN A 339 -22.63 -12.16 6.76
N ALA A 340 -23.18 -12.91 5.79
CA ALA A 340 -22.39 -13.58 4.78
C ALA A 340 -21.56 -12.58 3.95
N ILE A 341 -22.16 -11.46 3.53
CA ILE A 341 -21.46 -10.42 2.77
C ILE A 341 -20.40 -9.74 3.63
N VAL A 342 -20.72 -9.42 4.88
CA VAL A 342 -19.77 -8.84 5.83
C VAL A 342 -18.57 -9.77 6.07
N ASN A 343 -18.80 -11.08 6.17
CA ASN A 343 -17.75 -12.07 6.35
C ASN A 343 -16.82 -12.13 5.13
N ILE A 344 -17.35 -12.09 3.90
CA ILE A 344 -16.53 -12.02 2.67
C ILE A 344 -15.66 -10.77 2.69
N TYR A 345 -16.23 -9.63 3.06
CA TYR A 345 -15.49 -8.37 3.16
C TYR A 345 -14.38 -8.42 4.22
N LYS A 346 -14.67 -8.99 5.41
CA LYS A 346 -13.67 -9.17 6.48
C LYS A 346 -12.52 -10.06 5.99
N CYS A 347 -12.81 -11.18 5.34
CA CYS A 347 -11.79 -12.06 4.77
C CYS A 347 -10.93 -11.34 3.70
N ALA A 348 -11.53 -10.50 2.85
CA ALA A 348 -10.78 -9.73 1.86
C ALA A 348 -9.83 -8.71 2.49
N ASN A 349 -10.30 -7.99 3.52
CA ASN A 349 -9.47 -7.03 4.24
C ASN A 349 -8.37 -7.70 5.07
N GLU A 350 -8.67 -8.82 5.73
CA GLU A 350 -7.69 -9.59 6.48
C GLU A 350 -6.57 -10.10 5.56
N ALA A 351 -6.92 -10.66 4.41
CA ALA A 351 -5.93 -11.05 3.41
C ALA A 351 -5.06 -9.87 2.96
N LYS A 352 -5.66 -8.70 2.73
CA LYS A 352 -4.92 -7.49 2.38
C LYS A 352 -3.97 -7.06 3.51
N GLN A 353 -4.43 -7.08 4.74
CA GLN A 353 -3.62 -6.73 5.91
C GLN A 353 -2.44 -7.68 6.09
N ILE A 354 -2.66 -9.00 5.98
CA ILE A 354 -1.59 -10.01 6.04
C ILE A 354 -0.54 -9.74 4.95
N ALA A 355 -0.97 -9.38 3.74
CA ALA A 355 -0.04 -9.06 2.65
C ALA A 355 0.80 -7.81 2.94
N GLU A 356 0.18 -6.75 3.49
CA GLU A 356 0.86 -5.51 3.88
C GLU A 356 1.85 -5.76 5.04
N GLU A 357 1.46 -6.54 6.05
CA GLU A 357 2.31 -6.93 7.18
C GLU A 357 3.50 -7.80 6.74
N ALA A 358 3.28 -8.75 5.83
CA ALA A 358 4.35 -9.57 5.27
C ALA A 358 5.39 -8.73 4.51
N ASP A 359 4.94 -7.73 3.73
CA ASP A 359 5.83 -6.78 3.04
C ASP A 359 6.66 -5.95 4.02
N GLN A 360 6.02 -5.43 5.07
CA GLN A 360 6.69 -4.67 6.12
C GLN A 360 7.71 -5.52 6.88
N LEU A 361 7.32 -6.71 7.33
CA LEU A 361 8.20 -7.63 8.06
C LEU A 361 9.39 -8.06 7.19
N SER A 362 9.19 -8.27 5.89
CA SER A 362 10.30 -8.55 4.97
C SER A 362 11.33 -7.42 4.97
N CYS A 363 10.88 -6.16 4.98
CA CYS A 363 11.76 -4.99 5.03
C CYS A 363 12.49 -4.80 6.36
N GLU A 364 12.00 -5.38 7.46
CA GLU A 364 12.60 -5.28 8.80
C GLU A 364 13.49 -6.48 9.12
N VAL A 365 12.98 -7.69 8.87
CA VAL A 365 13.62 -8.95 9.28
C VAL A 365 14.79 -9.32 8.36
N CYS A 366 14.63 -9.16 7.03
CA CYS A 366 15.70 -9.54 6.11
C CYS A 366 17.00 -8.76 6.31
N PRO A 367 16.98 -7.41 6.51
CA PRO A 367 18.19 -6.68 6.89
C PRO A 367 18.78 -7.08 8.24
N ALA A 368 17.95 -7.40 9.23
CA ALA A 368 18.41 -7.85 10.54
C ALA A 368 19.09 -9.22 10.45
N LEU A 369 18.53 -10.16 9.70
CA LEU A 369 19.13 -11.45 9.41
C LEU A 369 20.44 -11.30 8.65
N LEU A 370 20.49 -10.41 7.67
CA LEU A 370 21.70 -10.09 6.92
C LEU A 370 22.81 -9.60 7.87
N GLN A 371 22.48 -8.67 8.78
CA GLN A 371 23.44 -8.20 9.80
C GLN A 371 23.91 -9.32 10.73
N HIS A 372 22.99 -10.18 11.17
CA HIS A 372 23.35 -11.32 12.01
C HIS A 372 24.34 -12.25 11.30
N VAL A 373 24.07 -12.61 10.04
CA VAL A 373 24.94 -13.46 9.22
C VAL A 373 26.30 -12.82 8.95
N ILE A 374 26.37 -11.47 8.85
CA ILE A 374 27.63 -10.74 8.64
C ILE A 374 28.51 -10.77 9.92
N HIS A 375 27.90 -10.80 11.11
CA HIS A 375 28.62 -10.69 12.39
C HIS A 375 28.77 -12.02 13.14
N SER A 376 28.16 -13.11 12.65
CA SER A 376 28.39 -14.48 13.17
C SER A 376 29.64 -15.12 12.57
#